data_3c1523daef3ddba73662c8b76053f471
#
_entry.id   3c1523daef3ddba73662c8b76053f471
#
_cell.length_a   1.000
_cell.length_b   1.000
_cell.length_c   1.000
_cell.angle_alpha   90.00
_cell.angle_beta   90.00
_cell.angle_gamma   90.00
#
_symmetry.space_group_name_H-M   'P 1'
#
loop_
_entity.id
_entity.type
_entity.pdbx_description
1 polymer ?
#
loop_
_entity_poly.entity_id
_entity_poly.type
_entity_poly.pdbx_seq_one_letter_code
_entity_poly.pdbx_strand_id
1 'polypeptide(L)'
;MSNFISTFQERFSEWVTALGQHLQLSLLTLLVAIFLTIPLAVYLNGHKKAATWVLQVAGIFQTIPSMALLGLFIPFMGIGTLPALTALVIYAIFPILENTITALNGIDPSLEEAGIAFGMTKWERLKKFEIPLAMPVIVSGVRTATVMIIGTATLAALVGAGGLGSFILLGIDRRNASLILIGAISSAILAILFNVILKWLEKEKLRTIVAAFAVMVLGLGASYAPSMIPNKEKENLVIAGKLGPEPEILMNMYKLLIEENTDMTVTVKPNFGKTDFLYRALKKGDIDIYPEFSGTVTESLLQPSPQIGHDPEKVYEVARDGIAKQDQLAFLKPMAYQNTYAIAVPKKIAQEYGLKTISDLKKVEGQLKAGFTLEFNDREDGNKGLQSVYGLNLNVATMEPALRYQAIQSGDIQITDAYSTDAEIARYDLMILEDDQHLFPPYQGAPLMKAELLEKHPELEAVLNKLAGKITESQMSQMNYQVGVEGQSAEEVAHEFLLQEGILKQ
;
A
#
# COMPACT_ATOMS: atom_id res chain seq x y z
N MET A 1 -18.40 13.81 16.07
CA MET A 1 -18.18 12.65 16.96
C MET A 1 -19.04 11.44 16.62
N SER A 2 -20.32 11.61 16.23
CA SER A 2 -21.18 10.48 15.79
C SER A 2 -20.54 9.67 14.64
N ASN A 3 -20.04 10.33 13.60
CA ASN A 3 -19.40 9.64 12.46
C ASN A 3 -18.12 8.86 12.80
N PHE A 4 -17.37 9.28 13.83
CA PHE A 4 -16.16 8.54 14.23
C PHE A 4 -16.52 7.22 14.91
N ILE A 5 -17.51 7.24 15.81
CA ILE A 5 -17.92 6.04 16.57
C ILE A 5 -18.59 5.04 15.62
N SER A 6 -19.49 5.49 14.74
CA SER A 6 -20.13 4.62 13.74
C SER A 6 -19.10 3.99 12.80
N THR A 7 -18.21 4.78 12.21
CA THR A 7 -17.14 4.26 11.34
C THR A 7 -16.24 3.24 12.05
N PHE A 8 -15.92 3.47 13.34
CA PHE A 8 -15.13 2.53 14.12
C PHE A 8 -15.89 1.22 14.38
N GLN A 9 -17.18 1.29 14.71
CA GLN A 9 -18.01 0.10 14.94
C GLN A 9 -18.19 -0.72 13.66
N GLU A 10 -18.49 -0.07 12.55
CA GLU A 10 -18.67 -0.72 11.24
C GLU A 10 -17.42 -1.45 10.77
N ARG A 11 -16.22 -0.88 11.07
CA ARG A 11 -14.93 -1.44 10.61
C ARG A 11 -14.10 -2.07 11.74
N PHE A 12 -14.76 -2.47 12.82
CA PHE A 12 -14.05 -3.03 13.99
C PHE A 12 -13.25 -4.29 13.65
N SER A 13 -13.81 -5.20 12.85
CA SER A 13 -13.12 -6.42 12.41
C SER A 13 -11.86 -6.13 11.59
N GLU A 14 -11.95 -5.18 10.64
CA GLU A 14 -10.81 -4.73 9.83
C GLU A 14 -9.74 -4.06 10.72
N TRP A 15 -10.19 -3.26 11.71
CA TRP A 15 -9.29 -2.62 12.66
C TRP A 15 -8.52 -3.63 13.51
N VAL A 16 -9.17 -4.68 14.02
CA VAL A 16 -8.50 -5.76 14.77
C VAL A 16 -7.44 -6.43 13.92
N THR A 17 -7.75 -6.73 12.66
CA THR A 17 -6.81 -7.33 11.71
C THR A 17 -5.62 -6.40 11.46
N ALA A 18 -5.89 -5.12 11.16
CA ALA A 18 -4.85 -4.13 10.91
C ALA A 18 -3.95 -3.89 12.14
N LEU A 19 -4.54 -3.88 13.34
CA LEU A 19 -3.80 -3.78 14.61
C LEU A 19 -2.89 -5.00 14.80
N GLY A 20 -3.40 -6.21 14.54
CA GLY A 20 -2.62 -7.46 14.58
C GLY A 20 -1.43 -7.44 13.62
N GLN A 21 -1.66 -7.08 12.37
CA GLN A 21 -0.60 -6.94 11.35
C GLN A 21 0.45 -5.90 11.76
N HIS A 22 0.01 -4.76 12.28
CA HIS A 22 0.90 -3.68 12.72
C HIS A 22 1.79 -4.11 13.89
N LEU A 23 1.21 -4.83 14.85
CA LEU A 23 1.94 -5.43 15.98
C LEU A 23 2.94 -6.49 15.50
N GLN A 24 2.52 -7.40 14.64
CA GLN A 24 3.39 -8.45 14.09
C GLN A 24 4.60 -7.86 13.38
N LEU A 25 4.38 -6.90 12.47
CA LEU A 25 5.47 -6.24 11.75
C LEU A 25 6.39 -5.48 12.70
N SER A 26 5.84 -4.71 13.63
CA SER A 26 6.63 -3.89 14.57
C SER A 26 7.46 -4.77 15.52
N LEU A 27 6.87 -5.81 16.08
CA LEU A 27 7.57 -6.73 16.99
C LEU A 27 8.63 -7.56 16.28
N LEU A 28 8.33 -8.07 15.09
CA LEU A 28 9.29 -8.80 14.27
C LEU A 28 10.49 -7.91 13.93
N THR A 29 10.23 -6.68 13.48
CA THR A 29 11.27 -5.69 13.20
C THR A 29 12.15 -5.44 14.43
N LEU A 30 11.53 -5.20 15.57
CA LEU A 30 12.24 -4.94 16.82
C LEU A 30 13.14 -6.09 17.24
N LEU A 31 12.61 -7.33 17.20
CA LEU A 31 13.37 -8.53 17.56
C LEU A 31 14.55 -8.76 16.61
N VAL A 32 14.36 -8.61 15.30
CA VAL A 32 15.43 -8.72 14.31
C VAL A 32 16.48 -7.65 14.54
N ALA A 33 16.06 -6.39 14.76
CA ALA A 33 16.98 -5.29 15.03
C ALA A 33 17.80 -5.52 16.30
N ILE A 34 17.18 -5.96 17.40
CA ILE A 34 17.87 -6.29 18.67
C ILE A 34 18.87 -7.41 18.44
N PHE A 35 18.46 -8.50 17.78
CA PHE A 35 19.29 -9.67 17.55
C PHE A 35 20.52 -9.37 16.68
N LEU A 36 20.39 -8.47 15.72
CA LEU A 36 21.52 -8.04 14.87
C LEU A 36 22.40 -6.99 15.55
N THR A 37 21.77 -6.01 16.19
CA THR A 37 22.47 -4.78 16.62
C THR A 37 23.19 -4.94 17.95
N ILE A 38 22.62 -5.62 18.95
CA ILE A 38 23.28 -5.76 20.25
C ILE A 38 24.55 -6.60 20.16
N PRO A 39 24.60 -7.77 19.48
CA PRO A 39 25.85 -8.50 19.28
C PRO A 39 26.89 -7.68 18.50
N LEU A 40 26.44 -6.94 17.46
CA LEU A 40 27.31 -6.07 16.69
C LEU A 40 27.91 -4.96 17.58
N ALA A 41 27.11 -4.32 18.43
CA ALA A 41 27.57 -3.28 19.36
C ALA A 41 28.60 -3.82 20.36
N VAL A 42 28.36 -5.01 20.93
CA VAL A 42 29.30 -5.70 21.83
C VAL A 42 30.62 -6.01 21.12
N TYR A 43 30.56 -6.47 19.87
CA TYR A 43 31.76 -6.69 19.06
C TYR A 43 32.54 -5.40 18.81
N LEU A 44 31.83 -4.33 18.44
CA LEU A 44 32.40 -3.01 18.14
C LEU A 44 32.97 -2.29 19.36
N ASN A 45 32.52 -2.59 20.58
CA ASN A 45 33.04 -2.01 21.82
C ASN A 45 34.57 -2.16 21.96
N GLY A 46 35.13 -3.27 21.42
CA GLY A 46 36.59 -3.47 21.37
C GLY A 46 37.30 -2.77 20.21
N HIS A 47 36.57 -2.12 19.28
CA HIS A 47 37.09 -1.61 18.00
C HIS A 47 36.64 -0.18 17.73
N LYS A 48 37.14 0.79 18.50
CA LYS A 48 36.66 2.21 18.49
C LYS A 48 36.54 2.83 17.09
N LYS A 49 37.54 2.63 16.22
CA LYS A 49 37.50 3.16 14.83
C LYS A 49 36.36 2.54 14.01
N ALA A 50 36.17 1.24 14.11
CA ALA A 50 35.08 0.55 13.43
C ALA A 50 33.71 0.97 13.99
N ALA A 51 33.59 1.12 15.31
CA ALA A 51 32.38 1.62 15.96
C ALA A 51 31.97 2.99 15.42
N THR A 52 32.92 3.94 15.34
CA THR A 52 32.67 5.28 14.79
C THR A 52 32.18 5.21 13.33
N TRP A 53 32.83 4.38 12.50
CA TRP A 53 32.42 4.22 11.10
C TRP A 53 31.03 3.62 10.96
N VAL A 54 30.72 2.57 11.69
CA VAL A 54 29.41 1.89 11.63
C VAL A 54 28.31 2.80 12.16
N LEU A 55 28.55 3.57 13.23
CA LEU A 55 27.61 4.57 13.73
C LEU A 55 27.34 5.69 12.71
N GLN A 56 28.39 6.19 12.03
CA GLN A 56 28.21 7.18 10.97
C GLN A 56 27.35 6.65 9.83
N VAL A 57 27.63 5.44 9.36
CA VAL A 57 26.85 4.80 8.28
C VAL A 57 25.40 4.58 8.72
N ALA A 58 25.18 4.03 9.93
CA ALA A 58 23.84 3.83 10.46
C ALA A 58 23.07 5.15 10.61
N GLY A 59 23.77 6.23 11.06
CA GLY A 59 23.20 7.57 11.16
C GLY A 59 22.82 8.14 9.80
N ILE A 60 23.63 7.94 8.76
CA ILE A 60 23.29 8.34 7.37
C ILE A 60 22.00 7.67 6.91
N PHE A 61 21.84 6.37 7.15
CA PHE A 61 20.60 5.67 6.79
C PHE A 61 19.34 6.26 7.41
N GLN A 62 19.42 6.83 8.62
CA GLN A 62 18.29 7.52 9.24
C GLN A 62 17.91 8.83 8.55
N THR A 63 18.81 9.44 7.78
CA THR A 63 18.51 10.68 7.05
C THR A 63 17.81 10.41 5.71
N ILE A 64 17.87 9.18 5.22
CA ILE A 64 17.18 8.79 3.97
C ILE A 64 15.67 8.76 4.25
N PRO A 65 14.82 9.43 3.45
CA PRO A 65 13.37 9.34 3.62
C PRO A 65 12.89 7.89 3.55
N SER A 66 12.02 7.48 4.49
CA SER A 66 11.53 6.10 4.60
C SER A 66 10.84 5.61 3.31
N MET A 67 10.09 6.49 2.63
CA MET A 67 9.48 6.16 1.34
C MET A 67 10.53 5.87 0.26
N ALA A 68 11.65 6.61 0.25
CA ALA A 68 12.73 6.37 -0.72
C ALA A 68 13.40 5.02 -0.45
N LEU A 69 13.60 4.66 0.82
CA LEU A 69 14.20 3.38 1.19
C LEU A 69 13.27 2.21 0.84
N LEU A 70 11.97 2.35 1.10
CA LEU A 70 10.96 1.37 0.68
C LEU A 70 10.97 1.19 -0.84
N GLY A 71 10.94 2.30 -1.60
CA GLY A 71 10.98 2.28 -3.06
C GLY A 71 12.23 1.62 -3.63
N LEU A 72 13.38 1.81 -2.96
CA LEU A 72 14.65 1.18 -3.35
C LEU A 72 14.62 -0.34 -3.20
N PHE A 73 13.93 -0.88 -2.20
CA PHE A 73 13.89 -2.33 -1.95
C PHE A 73 12.86 -3.08 -2.81
N ILE A 74 11.83 -2.41 -3.32
CA ILE A 74 10.79 -3.05 -4.15
C ILE A 74 11.37 -3.84 -5.34
N PRO A 75 12.31 -3.30 -6.16
CA PRO A 75 12.85 -4.03 -7.31
C PRO A 75 13.57 -5.33 -6.94
N PHE A 76 14.13 -5.42 -5.72
CA PHE A 76 14.93 -6.56 -5.28
C PHE A 76 14.13 -7.55 -4.42
N MET A 77 13.22 -7.06 -3.60
CA MET A 77 12.51 -7.86 -2.60
C MET A 77 11.02 -8.04 -2.92
N GLY A 78 10.50 -7.32 -3.94
CA GLY A 78 9.07 -7.29 -4.25
C GLY A 78 8.31 -6.38 -3.30
N ILE A 79 7.02 -6.67 -3.17
CA ILE A 79 6.05 -5.90 -2.42
C ILE A 79 5.66 -6.68 -1.16
N GLY A 80 5.17 -5.99 -0.13
CA GLY A 80 4.66 -6.62 1.08
C GLY A 80 5.57 -6.48 2.29
N THR A 81 5.54 -7.49 3.15
CA THR A 81 6.16 -7.44 4.48
C THR A 81 7.69 -7.38 4.44
N LEU A 82 8.33 -8.04 3.46
CA LEU A 82 9.80 -8.17 3.43
C LEU A 82 10.53 -6.83 3.21
N PRO A 83 10.21 -6.01 2.17
CA PRO A 83 10.82 -4.69 2.00
C PRO A 83 10.50 -3.75 3.16
N ALA A 84 9.27 -3.80 3.72
CA ALA A 84 8.88 -3.02 4.89
C ALA A 84 9.72 -3.40 6.11
N LEU A 85 9.84 -4.69 6.42
CA LEU A 85 10.67 -5.21 7.52
C LEU A 85 12.12 -4.74 7.38
N THR A 86 12.71 -4.89 6.18
CA THR A 86 14.11 -4.52 5.93
C THR A 86 14.35 -3.03 6.16
N ALA A 87 13.48 -2.17 5.62
CA ALA A 87 13.58 -0.73 5.83
C ALA A 87 13.47 -0.35 7.31
N LEU A 88 12.49 -0.91 8.01
CA LEU A 88 12.26 -0.64 9.43
C LEU A 88 13.41 -1.13 10.31
N VAL A 89 14.01 -2.30 10.00
CA VAL A 89 15.19 -2.81 10.70
C VAL A 89 16.37 -1.86 10.55
N ILE A 90 16.63 -1.36 9.33
CA ILE A 90 17.70 -0.41 9.08
C ILE A 90 17.55 0.86 9.93
N TYR A 91 16.33 1.40 10.03
CA TYR A 91 16.07 2.55 10.89
C TYR A 91 16.26 2.25 12.39
N ALA A 92 15.92 1.04 12.81
CA ALA A 92 16.03 0.64 14.20
C ALA A 92 17.48 0.41 14.67
N ILE A 93 18.41 0.10 13.74
CA ILE A 93 19.81 -0.19 14.06
C ILE A 93 20.48 0.98 14.81
N PHE A 94 20.35 2.20 14.30
CA PHE A 94 21.10 3.33 14.84
C PHE A 94 20.82 3.61 16.33
N PRO A 95 19.57 3.81 16.79
CA PRO A 95 19.31 4.11 18.20
C PRO A 95 19.70 2.96 19.14
N ILE A 96 19.56 1.70 18.69
CA ILE A 96 19.99 0.55 19.50
C ILE A 96 21.51 0.47 19.57
N LEU A 97 22.19 0.67 18.45
CA LEU A 97 23.64 0.61 18.35
C LEU A 97 24.31 1.72 19.17
N GLU A 98 23.87 2.96 18.97
CA GLU A 98 24.39 4.14 19.65
C GLU A 98 24.28 4.02 21.17
N ASN A 99 23.07 3.68 21.66
CA ASN A 99 22.85 3.52 23.09
C ASN A 99 23.62 2.35 23.68
N THR A 100 23.73 1.23 22.96
CA THR A 100 24.49 0.08 23.44
C THR A 100 25.98 0.38 23.53
N ILE A 101 26.58 0.99 22.50
CA ILE A 101 27.99 1.37 22.51
C ILE A 101 28.26 2.43 23.61
N THR A 102 27.38 3.43 23.74
CA THR A 102 27.48 4.46 24.77
C THR A 102 27.42 3.85 26.18
N ALA A 103 26.50 2.91 26.40
CA ALA A 103 26.35 2.23 27.67
C ALA A 103 27.60 1.41 28.05
N LEU A 104 28.15 0.65 27.09
CA LEU A 104 29.34 -0.14 27.32
C LEU A 104 30.59 0.74 27.54
N ASN A 105 30.73 1.81 26.77
CA ASN A 105 31.85 2.77 26.97
C ASN A 105 31.73 3.59 28.26
N GLY A 106 30.54 3.73 28.85
CA GLY A 106 30.26 4.43 30.07
C GLY A 106 30.55 3.66 31.36
N ILE A 107 30.95 2.39 31.24
CA ILE A 107 31.33 1.57 32.40
C ILE A 107 32.65 2.10 32.97
N ASP A 108 32.71 2.23 34.31
CA ASP A 108 33.91 2.71 35.02
C ASP A 108 35.11 1.78 34.72
N PRO A 109 36.22 2.30 34.18
CA PRO A 109 37.42 1.49 33.90
C PRO A 109 37.96 0.75 35.12
N SER A 110 37.74 1.26 36.33
CA SER A 110 38.15 0.59 37.56
C SER A 110 37.48 -0.78 37.76
N LEU A 111 36.23 -0.93 37.27
CA LEU A 111 35.52 -2.22 37.31
C LEU A 111 36.11 -3.22 36.32
N GLU A 112 36.54 -2.73 35.16
CA GLU A 112 37.24 -3.59 34.20
C GLU A 112 38.59 -4.05 34.73
N GLU A 113 39.38 -3.16 35.32
CA GLU A 113 40.67 -3.46 35.94
C GLU A 113 40.49 -4.45 37.08
N ALA A 114 39.52 -4.24 37.96
CA ALA A 114 39.22 -5.19 39.04
C ALA A 114 38.85 -6.58 38.49
N GLY A 115 38.03 -6.66 37.45
CA GLY A 115 37.67 -7.91 36.83
C GLY A 115 38.89 -8.67 36.26
N ILE A 116 39.83 -7.93 35.64
CA ILE A 116 41.10 -8.49 35.15
C ILE A 116 41.96 -8.99 36.30
N ALA A 117 42.08 -8.19 37.40
CA ALA A 117 42.84 -8.56 38.59
C ALA A 117 42.30 -9.85 39.25
N PHE A 118 40.97 -10.07 39.20
CA PHE A 118 40.32 -11.33 39.63
C PHE A 118 40.45 -12.49 38.63
N GLY A 119 41.16 -12.30 37.51
CA GLY A 119 41.35 -13.35 36.50
C GLY A 119 40.12 -13.62 35.63
N MET A 120 39.17 -12.72 35.56
CA MET A 120 37.99 -12.90 34.75
C MET A 120 38.31 -12.77 33.25
N THR A 121 37.80 -13.69 32.45
CA THR A 121 37.85 -13.60 31.01
C THR A 121 36.99 -12.46 30.49
N LYS A 122 37.25 -11.99 29.29
CA LYS A 122 36.42 -10.94 28.64
C LYS A 122 34.92 -11.31 28.63
N TRP A 123 34.61 -12.57 28.37
CA TRP A 123 33.24 -13.09 28.33
C TRP A 123 32.59 -13.12 29.73
N GLU A 124 33.35 -13.45 30.75
CA GLU A 124 32.84 -13.39 32.14
C GLU A 124 32.57 -11.97 32.60
N ARG A 125 33.45 -11.01 32.27
CA ARG A 125 33.21 -9.60 32.56
C ARG A 125 31.95 -9.10 31.86
N LEU A 126 31.83 -9.34 30.56
CA LEU A 126 30.69 -8.98 29.75
C LEU A 126 29.37 -9.49 30.38
N LYS A 127 29.32 -10.75 30.75
CA LYS A 127 28.10 -11.40 31.27
C LYS A 127 27.78 -11.02 32.71
N LYS A 128 28.81 -10.88 33.57
CA LYS A 128 28.62 -10.72 35.03
C LYS A 128 28.36 -9.27 35.44
N PHE A 129 28.93 -8.27 34.76
CA PHE A 129 28.75 -6.89 35.13
C PHE A 129 28.58 -5.89 33.95
N GLU A 130 29.29 -6.06 32.82
CA GLU A 130 29.22 -5.06 31.74
C GLU A 130 27.79 -4.99 31.15
N ILE A 131 27.22 -6.09 30.68
CA ILE A 131 25.83 -6.13 30.17
C ILE A 131 24.81 -5.75 31.26
N PRO A 132 24.85 -6.31 32.48
CA PRO A 132 23.89 -5.91 33.53
C PRO A 132 23.92 -4.42 33.85
N LEU A 133 25.08 -3.79 33.89
CA LEU A 133 25.23 -2.36 34.16
C LEU A 133 24.79 -1.49 32.96
N ALA A 134 25.07 -1.95 31.75
CA ALA A 134 24.69 -1.27 30.50
C ALA A 134 23.19 -1.42 30.18
N MET A 135 22.50 -2.40 30.76
CA MET A 135 21.15 -2.81 30.38
C MET A 135 20.11 -1.67 30.43
N PRO A 136 20.05 -0.78 31.42
CA PRO A 136 19.09 0.31 31.42
C PRO A 136 19.21 1.22 30.20
N VAL A 137 20.44 1.54 29.77
CA VAL A 137 20.68 2.39 28.62
C VAL A 137 20.46 1.62 27.31
N ILE A 138 20.76 0.33 27.27
CA ILE A 138 20.44 -0.54 26.13
C ILE A 138 18.90 -0.56 25.93
N VAL A 139 18.14 -0.80 27.00
CA VAL A 139 16.66 -0.80 26.94
C VAL A 139 16.12 0.56 26.53
N SER A 140 16.76 1.67 26.94
CA SER A 140 16.39 3.02 26.48
C SER A 140 16.57 3.16 24.95
N GLY A 141 17.66 2.64 24.38
CA GLY A 141 17.86 2.59 22.95
C GLY A 141 16.80 1.74 22.21
N VAL A 142 16.50 0.57 22.78
CA VAL A 142 15.42 -0.31 22.27
C VAL A 142 14.06 0.40 22.34
N ARG A 143 13.78 1.13 23.41
CA ARG A 143 12.54 1.93 23.55
C ARG A 143 12.43 3.00 22.47
N THR A 144 13.50 3.75 22.23
CA THR A 144 13.54 4.77 21.17
C THR A 144 13.28 4.13 19.80
N ALA A 145 13.96 3.03 19.50
CA ALA A 145 13.75 2.28 18.26
C ALA A 145 12.29 1.78 18.13
N THR A 146 11.69 1.27 19.21
CA THR A 146 10.33 0.75 19.22
C THR A 146 9.30 1.82 18.86
N VAL A 147 9.38 2.99 19.50
CA VAL A 147 8.46 4.12 19.21
C VAL A 147 8.59 4.54 17.75
N MET A 148 9.82 4.61 17.25
CA MET A 148 10.10 4.96 15.86
C MET A 148 9.58 3.90 14.90
N ILE A 149 9.80 2.59 15.17
CA ILE A 149 9.28 1.48 14.37
C ILE A 149 7.76 1.58 14.27
N ILE A 150 7.05 1.72 15.40
CA ILE A 150 5.58 1.78 15.41
C ILE A 150 5.07 2.96 14.57
N GLY A 151 5.69 4.12 14.67
CA GLY A 151 5.32 5.28 13.86
C GLY A 151 5.57 5.07 12.36
N THR A 152 6.78 4.61 12.01
CA THR A 152 7.17 4.41 10.60
C THR A 152 6.53 3.19 9.95
N ALA A 153 6.10 2.18 10.73
CA ALA A 153 5.37 1.01 10.23
C ALA A 153 4.01 1.38 9.61
N THR A 154 3.46 2.57 9.89
CA THR A 154 2.27 3.06 9.15
C THR A 154 2.55 3.21 7.65
N LEU A 155 3.80 3.51 7.25
CA LEU A 155 4.19 3.62 5.84
C LEU A 155 4.33 2.25 5.14
N ALA A 156 4.39 1.15 5.90
CA ALA A 156 4.42 -0.20 5.35
C ALA A 156 3.15 -0.54 4.54
N ALA A 157 2.03 0.12 4.85
CA ALA A 157 0.79 0.01 4.08
C ALA A 157 0.96 0.46 2.62
N LEU A 158 1.86 1.42 2.34
CA LEU A 158 2.16 1.88 0.97
C LEU A 158 2.78 0.80 0.09
N VAL A 159 3.40 -0.19 0.69
CA VAL A 159 4.00 -1.33 -0.01
C VAL A 159 3.21 -2.63 0.17
N GLY A 160 1.94 -2.52 0.57
CA GLY A 160 1.04 -3.67 0.72
C GLY A 160 1.32 -4.55 1.93
N ALA A 161 2.09 -4.07 2.92
CA ALA A 161 2.37 -4.82 4.15
C ALA A 161 1.24 -4.73 5.19
N GLY A 162 0.18 -3.99 4.91
CA GLY A 162 -0.96 -3.84 5.81
C GLY A 162 -0.69 -2.99 7.06
N GLY A 163 -1.43 -3.27 8.12
CA GLY A 163 -1.31 -2.57 9.40
C GLY A 163 -2.17 -1.31 9.52
N LEU A 164 -2.04 -0.59 10.63
CA LEU A 164 -2.84 0.62 10.93
C LEU A 164 -2.68 1.74 9.89
N GLY A 165 -1.59 1.74 9.13
CA GLY A 165 -1.38 2.64 8.00
C GLY A 165 -2.42 2.49 6.90
N SER A 166 -3.01 1.31 6.73
CA SER A 166 -4.07 1.07 5.74
C SER A 166 -5.31 1.94 6.01
N PHE A 167 -5.68 2.13 7.28
CA PHE A 167 -6.77 3.05 7.67
C PHE A 167 -6.45 4.50 7.33
N ILE A 168 -5.19 4.92 7.51
CA ILE A 168 -4.76 6.29 7.18
C ILE A 168 -4.85 6.50 5.66
N LEU A 169 -4.30 5.57 4.88
CA LEU A 169 -4.34 5.65 3.41
C LEU A 169 -5.77 5.62 2.87
N LEU A 170 -6.58 4.67 3.35
CA LEU A 170 -7.99 4.57 2.99
C LEU A 170 -8.77 5.85 3.36
N GLY A 171 -8.46 6.44 4.51
CA GLY A 171 -9.08 7.69 4.95
C GLY A 171 -8.66 8.89 4.09
N ILE A 172 -7.42 8.94 3.62
CA ILE A 172 -6.94 9.95 2.67
C ILE A 172 -7.65 9.77 1.34
N ASP A 173 -7.70 8.55 0.82
CA ASP A 173 -8.33 8.20 -0.46
C ASP A 173 -9.84 8.53 -0.45
N ARG A 174 -10.55 8.10 0.59
CA ARG A 174 -11.99 8.37 0.76
C ARG A 174 -12.33 9.72 1.38
N ARG A 175 -11.34 10.56 1.68
CA ARG A 175 -11.51 11.85 2.38
C ARG A 175 -12.30 11.73 3.69
N ASN A 176 -12.13 10.63 4.35
CA ASN A 176 -12.80 10.32 5.61
C ASN A 176 -11.85 10.55 6.78
N ALA A 177 -12.00 11.70 7.44
CA ALA A 177 -11.18 12.06 8.60
C ALA A 177 -11.30 11.05 9.75
N SER A 178 -12.44 10.36 9.89
CA SER A 178 -12.63 9.34 10.93
C SER A 178 -11.69 8.16 10.72
N LEU A 179 -11.51 7.68 9.49
CA LEU A 179 -10.58 6.60 9.16
C LEU A 179 -9.12 7.01 9.42
N ILE A 180 -8.74 8.24 9.03
CA ILE A 180 -7.39 8.78 9.31
C ILE A 180 -7.14 8.78 10.82
N LEU A 181 -8.12 9.30 11.60
CA LEU A 181 -8.01 9.38 13.05
C LEU A 181 -7.97 8.00 13.71
N ILE A 182 -8.75 7.02 13.23
CA ILE A 182 -8.73 5.65 13.74
C ILE A 182 -7.31 5.07 13.59
N GLY A 183 -6.71 5.14 12.42
CA GLY A 183 -5.35 4.65 12.17
C GLY A 183 -4.30 5.38 12.98
N ALA A 184 -4.33 6.73 12.99
CA ALA A 184 -3.34 7.57 13.66
C ALA A 184 -3.42 7.45 15.19
N ILE A 185 -4.61 7.51 15.77
CA ILE A 185 -4.82 7.39 17.23
C ILE A 185 -4.43 5.99 17.70
N SER A 186 -4.82 4.95 16.97
CA SER A 186 -4.47 3.57 17.32
C SER A 186 -2.95 3.35 17.30
N SER A 187 -2.26 3.87 16.29
CA SER A 187 -0.79 3.80 16.21
C SER A 187 -0.13 4.59 17.36
N ALA A 188 -0.63 5.79 17.67
CA ALA A 188 -0.13 6.60 18.79
C ALA A 188 -0.33 5.91 20.15
N ILE A 189 -1.51 5.35 20.41
CA ILE A 189 -1.80 4.59 21.63
C ILE A 189 -0.85 3.40 21.74
N LEU A 190 -0.64 2.67 20.65
CA LEU A 190 0.28 1.54 20.62
C LEU A 190 1.71 1.97 20.95
N ALA A 191 2.21 3.06 20.35
CA ALA A 191 3.52 3.61 20.62
C ALA A 191 3.68 4.05 22.09
N ILE A 192 2.66 4.72 22.65
CA ILE A 192 2.64 5.12 24.06
C ILE A 192 2.68 3.90 24.98
N LEU A 193 1.86 2.88 24.69
CA LEU A 193 1.81 1.64 25.47
C LEU A 193 3.19 0.97 25.54
N PHE A 194 3.83 0.76 24.40
CA PHE A 194 5.16 0.17 24.35
C PHE A 194 6.22 1.05 25.00
N ASN A 195 6.13 2.36 24.82
CA ASN A 195 7.03 3.31 25.51
C ASN A 195 6.93 3.18 27.03
N VAL A 196 5.73 3.08 27.59
CA VAL A 196 5.49 2.91 29.03
C VAL A 196 6.03 1.58 29.53
N ILE A 197 5.74 0.47 28.79
CA ILE A 197 6.22 -0.86 29.16
C ILE A 197 7.76 -0.90 29.18
N LEU A 198 8.39 -0.41 28.11
CA LEU A 198 9.86 -0.42 28.00
C LEU A 198 10.52 0.52 29.01
N LYS A 199 9.91 1.69 29.29
CA LYS A 199 10.38 2.58 30.36
C LYS A 199 10.32 1.95 31.76
N TRP A 200 9.34 1.11 31.99
CA TRP A 200 9.28 0.31 33.21
C TRP A 200 10.38 -0.76 33.23
N LEU A 201 10.58 -1.47 32.09
CA LEU A 201 11.65 -2.47 31.95
C LEU A 201 13.08 -1.90 32.14
N GLU A 202 13.33 -0.63 31.80
CA GLU A 202 14.63 0.01 32.03
C GLU A 202 15.10 -0.05 33.49
N LYS A 203 14.18 -0.13 34.43
CA LYS A 203 14.46 -0.14 35.88
C LYS A 203 14.52 -1.56 36.45
N GLU A 204 14.18 -2.56 35.65
CA GLU A 204 14.04 -3.93 36.08
C GLU A 204 15.36 -4.72 36.01
N LYS A 205 15.40 -5.82 36.73
CA LYS A 205 16.56 -6.74 36.70
C LYS A 205 16.67 -7.42 35.34
N LEU A 206 17.89 -7.75 34.93
CA LEU A 206 18.17 -8.44 33.67
C LEU A 206 17.26 -9.67 33.43
N ARG A 207 16.95 -10.43 34.48
CA ARG A 207 16.06 -11.60 34.37
C ARG A 207 14.65 -11.24 33.94
N THR A 208 14.10 -10.14 34.47
CA THR A 208 12.77 -9.62 34.08
C THR A 208 12.77 -9.16 32.64
N ILE A 209 13.83 -8.44 32.24
CA ILE A 209 13.98 -7.95 30.85
C ILE A 209 14.03 -9.13 29.88
N VAL A 210 14.88 -10.12 30.14
CA VAL A 210 15.00 -11.33 29.31
C VAL A 210 13.68 -12.10 29.25
N ALA A 211 12.97 -12.22 30.37
CA ALA A 211 11.65 -12.87 30.41
C ALA A 211 10.61 -12.10 29.57
N ALA A 212 10.58 -10.78 29.66
CA ALA A 212 9.70 -9.95 28.84
C ALA A 212 9.95 -10.13 27.33
N PHE A 213 11.21 -10.14 26.91
CA PHE A 213 11.57 -10.42 25.52
C PHE A 213 11.25 -11.84 25.09
N ALA A 214 11.42 -12.84 25.97
CA ALA A 214 11.02 -14.22 25.69
C ALA A 214 9.49 -14.33 25.50
N VAL A 215 8.69 -13.65 26.33
CA VAL A 215 7.22 -13.56 26.15
C VAL A 215 6.86 -12.90 24.83
N MET A 216 7.59 -11.86 24.42
CA MET A 216 7.38 -11.19 23.13
C MET A 216 7.66 -12.14 21.94
N VAL A 217 8.76 -12.90 21.99
CA VAL A 217 9.11 -13.92 20.98
C VAL A 217 8.04 -15.03 20.93
N LEU A 218 7.60 -15.54 22.07
CA LEU A 218 6.56 -16.56 22.15
C LEU A 218 5.21 -16.04 21.66
N GLY A 219 4.84 -14.81 22.02
CA GLY A 219 3.60 -14.17 21.55
C GLY A 219 3.60 -13.96 20.03
N LEU A 220 4.74 -13.50 19.49
CA LEU A 220 4.92 -13.36 18.05
C LEU A 220 4.87 -14.74 17.36
N GLY A 221 5.56 -15.74 17.87
CA GLY A 221 5.51 -17.10 17.35
C GLY A 221 4.09 -17.68 17.37
N ALA A 222 3.36 -17.48 18.46
CA ALA A 222 1.97 -17.90 18.57
C ALA A 222 1.04 -17.18 17.58
N SER A 223 1.32 -15.92 17.23
CA SER A 223 0.53 -15.18 16.26
C SER A 223 0.72 -15.68 14.81
N TYR A 224 1.82 -16.36 14.52
CA TYR A 224 2.07 -17.04 13.23
C TYR A 224 1.70 -18.54 13.26
N ALA A 225 1.44 -19.12 14.43
CA ALA A 225 1.13 -20.54 14.55
C ALA A 225 -0.08 -21.01 13.73
N PRO A 226 -1.19 -20.25 13.62
CA PRO A 226 -2.31 -20.64 12.76
C PRO A 226 -1.91 -20.80 11.30
N SER A 227 -1.01 -19.99 10.80
CA SER A 227 -0.53 -20.07 9.40
C SER A 227 0.49 -21.19 9.15
N MET A 228 1.02 -21.81 10.22
CA MET A 228 1.99 -22.91 10.12
C MET A 228 1.37 -24.30 10.28
N ILE A 229 0.12 -24.39 10.74
CA ILE A 229 -0.60 -25.66 10.82
C ILE A 229 -1.10 -25.98 9.40
N PRO A 230 -0.61 -27.07 8.76
CA PRO A 230 -1.17 -27.47 7.48
C PRO A 230 -2.59 -27.98 7.74
N ASN A 231 -3.53 -27.07 7.67
CA ASN A 231 -4.92 -27.44 7.54
C ASN A 231 -5.08 -28.07 6.17
N LYS A 232 -6.01 -29.01 6.00
CA LYS A 232 -6.55 -29.34 4.67
C LYS A 232 -7.42 -28.14 4.23
N GLU A 233 -6.78 -27.00 4.06
CA GLU A 233 -7.48 -25.77 3.74
C GLU A 233 -7.82 -25.76 2.25
N LYS A 234 -9.00 -25.25 2.01
CA LYS A 234 -9.40 -24.75 0.72
C LYS A 234 -8.27 -23.88 0.18
N GLU A 235 -7.93 -24.05 -1.07
CA GLU A 235 -6.92 -23.22 -1.71
C GLU A 235 -7.33 -21.75 -1.59
N ASN A 236 -6.40 -20.90 -1.15
CA ASN A 236 -6.68 -19.48 -0.94
C ASN A 236 -6.05 -18.64 -2.05
N LEU A 237 -6.88 -17.91 -2.78
CA LEU A 237 -6.46 -16.97 -3.80
C LEU A 237 -6.35 -15.56 -3.21
N VAL A 238 -5.33 -14.82 -3.64
CA VAL A 238 -5.12 -13.42 -3.25
C VAL A 238 -5.53 -12.53 -4.40
N ILE A 239 -6.61 -11.75 -4.22
CA ILE A 239 -7.08 -10.76 -5.18
C ILE A 239 -6.71 -9.37 -4.68
N ALA A 240 -6.01 -8.59 -5.51
CA ALA A 240 -5.63 -7.23 -5.18
C ALA A 240 -6.30 -6.21 -6.11
N GLY A 241 -6.32 -4.93 -5.71
CA GLY A 241 -6.87 -3.87 -6.52
C GLY A 241 -6.08 -2.57 -6.43
N LYS A 242 -6.21 -1.75 -7.46
CA LYS A 242 -5.70 -0.38 -7.51
C LYS A 242 -6.41 0.47 -6.44
N LEU A 243 -5.97 1.72 -6.29
CA LEU A 243 -6.63 2.69 -5.44
C LEU A 243 -8.03 3.04 -5.99
N GLY A 244 -8.99 3.23 -5.08
CA GLY A 244 -10.32 3.71 -5.40
C GLY A 244 -11.44 2.68 -5.21
N PRO A 245 -12.71 3.15 -5.27
CA PRO A 245 -13.88 2.30 -5.01
C PRO A 245 -14.08 1.21 -6.07
N GLU A 246 -13.90 1.52 -7.35
CA GLU A 246 -14.16 0.60 -8.45
C GLU A 246 -13.34 -0.69 -8.38
N PRO A 247 -12.00 -0.65 -8.23
CA PRO A 247 -11.23 -1.88 -8.05
C PRO A 247 -11.64 -2.67 -6.81
N GLU A 248 -12.04 -1.99 -5.74
CA GLU A 248 -12.50 -2.65 -4.51
C GLU A 248 -13.83 -3.38 -4.72
N ILE A 249 -14.77 -2.78 -5.45
CA ILE A 249 -16.03 -3.42 -5.85
C ILE A 249 -15.77 -4.66 -6.72
N LEU A 250 -14.94 -4.52 -7.75
CA LEU A 250 -14.61 -5.62 -8.65
C LEU A 250 -13.92 -6.79 -7.95
N MET A 251 -12.97 -6.51 -7.05
CA MET A 251 -12.34 -7.56 -6.24
C MET A 251 -13.35 -8.34 -5.40
N ASN A 252 -14.31 -7.65 -4.79
CA ASN A 252 -15.35 -8.29 -4.01
C ASN A 252 -16.32 -9.08 -4.89
N MET A 253 -16.63 -8.62 -6.11
CA MET A 253 -17.38 -9.41 -7.07
C MET A 253 -16.64 -10.71 -7.42
N TYR A 254 -15.33 -10.62 -7.71
CA TYR A 254 -14.52 -11.81 -8.00
C TYR A 254 -14.49 -12.77 -6.81
N LYS A 255 -14.27 -12.26 -5.59
CA LYS A 255 -14.30 -13.04 -4.35
C LYS A 255 -15.61 -13.81 -4.21
N LEU A 256 -16.75 -13.12 -4.26
CA LEU A 256 -18.07 -13.71 -4.07
C LEU A 256 -18.35 -14.77 -5.12
N LEU A 257 -17.99 -14.54 -6.39
CA LEU A 257 -18.17 -15.50 -7.46
C LEU A 257 -17.32 -16.76 -7.29
N ILE A 258 -16.05 -16.60 -6.89
CA ILE A 258 -15.13 -17.73 -6.69
C ILE A 258 -15.60 -18.56 -5.49
N GLU A 259 -15.88 -17.93 -4.35
CA GLU A 259 -16.27 -18.62 -3.12
C GLU A 259 -17.62 -19.34 -3.23
N GLU A 260 -18.58 -18.81 -4.05
CA GLU A 260 -19.85 -19.48 -4.30
C GLU A 260 -19.72 -20.69 -5.24
N ASN A 261 -18.83 -20.62 -6.23
CA ASN A 261 -18.79 -21.61 -7.33
C ASN A 261 -17.62 -22.59 -7.24
N THR A 262 -16.74 -22.44 -6.26
CA THR A 262 -15.59 -23.32 -6.05
C THR A 262 -15.40 -23.61 -4.56
N ASP A 263 -14.49 -24.54 -4.25
CA ASP A 263 -14.07 -24.79 -2.87
C ASP A 263 -12.93 -23.88 -2.39
N MET A 264 -12.54 -22.89 -3.19
CA MET A 264 -11.48 -21.94 -2.85
C MET A 264 -11.99 -20.86 -1.89
N THR A 265 -11.07 -20.26 -1.17
CA THR A 265 -11.28 -19.04 -0.39
C THR A 265 -10.52 -17.88 -1.02
N VAL A 266 -10.96 -16.65 -0.79
CA VAL A 266 -10.34 -15.47 -1.37
C VAL A 266 -9.98 -14.44 -0.31
N THR A 267 -8.72 -14.01 -0.33
CA THR A 267 -8.23 -12.88 0.43
C THR A 267 -8.16 -11.65 -0.46
N VAL A 268 -8.92 -10.61 -0.16
CA VAL A 268 -8.87 -9.34 -0.90
C VAL A 268 -7.85 -8.39 -0.29
N LYS A 269 -7.06 -7.72 -1.14
CA LYS A 269 -6.09 -6.69 -0.76
C LYS A 269 -6.44 -5.38 -1.48
N PRO A 270 -7.36 -4.56 -0.93
CA PRO A 270 -7.72 -3.28 -1.53
C PRO A 270 -6.58 -2.27 -1.39
N ASN A 271 -6.59 -1.27 -2.28
CA ASN A 271 -5.63 -0.18 -2.27
C ASN A 271 -4.15 -0.66 -2.26
N PHE A 272 -3.88 -1.73 -2.99
CA PHE A 272 -2.58 -2.41 -2.98
C PHE A 272 -1.49 -1.63 -3.71
N GLY A 273 -1.85 -0.72 -4.62
CA GLY A 273 -0.91 0.15 -5.32
C GLY A 273 -1.38 0.60 -6.70
N LYS A 274 -0.45 1.15 -7.48
CA LYS A 274 -0.66 1.59 -8.86
C LYS A 274 -0.39 0.46 -9.86
N THR A 275 -0.65 0.70 -11.16
CA THR A 275 -0.53 -0.27 -12.26
C THR A 275 0.75 -1.11 -12.20
N ASP A 276 1.93 -0.47 -12.20
CA ASP A 276 3.22 -1.17 -12.16
C ASP A 276 3.40 -2.07 -10.94
N PHE A 277 2.78 -1.67 -9.83
CA PHE A 277 2.88 -2.37 -8.57
C PHE A 277 2.13 -3.70 -8.61
N LEU A 278 0.86 -3.65 -9.03
CA LEU A 278 0.03 -4.86 -9.15
C LEU A 278 0.58 -5.81 -10.21
N TYR A 279 1.01 -5.26 -11.35
CA TYR A 279 1.58 -6.05 -12.43
C TYR A 279 2.82 -6.85 -11.99
N ARG A 280 3.75 -6.20 -11.27
CA ARG A 280 4.93 -6.89 -10.71
C ARG A 280 4.56 -7.90 -9.64
N ALA A 281 3.59 -7.57 -8.76
CA ALA A 281 3.10 -8.48 -7.74
C ALA A 281 2.47 -9.74 -8.35
N LEU A 282 1.67 -9.59 -9.42
CA LEU A 282 1.11 -10.70 -10.16
C LEU A 282 2.18 -11.58 -10.79
N LYS A 283 3.14 -10.98 -11.49
CA LYS A 283 4.25 -11.72 -12.12
C LYS A 283 5.08 -12.50 -11.11
N LYS A 284 5.29 -11.93 -9.94
CA LYS A 284 6.04 -12.57 -8.85
C LYS A 284 5.24 -13.65 -8.11
N GLY A 285 3.89 -13.57 -8.15
CA GLY A 285 3.01 -14.48 -7.41
C GLY A 285 2.71 -14.02 -5.98
N ASP A 286 2.89 -12.73 -5.69
CA ASP A 286 2.47 -12.11 -4.43
C ASP A 286 0.94 -11.87 -4.38
N ILE A 287 0.31 -11.88 -5.55
CA ILE A 287 -1.14 -11.87 -5.80
C ILE A 287 -1.47 -12.80 -6.97
N ASP A 288 -2.71 -13.27 -7.05
CA ASP A 288 -3.16 -14.23 -8.06
C ASP A 288 -4.01 -13.59 -9.16
N ILE A 289 -4.86 -12.61 -8.79
CA ILE A 289 -5.80 -11.95 -9.70
C ILE A 289 -5.88 -10.46 -9.35
N TYR A 290 -6.04 -9.60 -10.35
CA TYR A 290 -6.48 -8.23 -10.14
C TYR A 290 -7.30 -7.70 -11.33
N PRO A 291 -8.23 -6.74 -11.12
CA PRO A 291 -8.93 -6.09 -12.22
C PRO A 291 -7.99 -5.14 -12.95
N GLU A 292 -7.85 -5.32 -14.26
CA GLU A 292 -7.06 -4.48 -15.14
C GLU A 292 -7.89 -4.01 -16.34
N PHE A 293 -7.40 -3.01 -17.07
CA PHE A 293 -8.12 -2.40 -18.18
C PHE A 293 -7.37 -2.57 -19.50
N SER A 294 -8.11 -2.82 -20.59
CA SER A 294 -7.55 -3.11 -21.91
C SER A 294 -6.59 -2.01 -22.39
N GLY A 295 -6.97 -0.74 -22.24
CA GLY A 295 -6.12 0.40 -22.60
C GLY A 295 -4.86 0.48 -21.73
N THR A 296 -4.94 0.15 -20.42
CA THR A 296 -3.73 0.10 -19.58
C THR A 296 -2.78 -1.00 -20.03
N VAL A 297 -3.32 -2.16 -20.41
CA VAL A 297 -2.47 -3.26 -20.94
C VAL A 297 -1.73 -2.82 -22.18
N THR A 298 -2.41 -2.21 -23.15
CA THR A 298 -1.79 -1.80 -24.41
C THR A 298 -0.83 -0.62 -24.27
N GLU A 299 -1.19 0.38 -23.47
CA GLU A 299 -0.41 1.62 -23.38
C GLU A 299 0.73 1.57 -22.34
N SER A 300 0.60 0.75 -21.31
CA SER A 300 1.54 0.74 -20.20
C SER A 300 2.27 -0.57 -19.98
N LEU A 301 1.62 -1.73 -20.23
CA LEU A 301 2.18 -3.03 -19.88
C LEU A 301 2.87 -3.71 -21.06
N LEU A 302 2.36 -3.56 -22.27
CA LEU A 302 3.01 -4.11 -23.47
C LEU A 302 4.21 -3.27 -23.89
N GLN A 303 5.27 -3.94 -24.31
CA GLN A 303 6.49 -3.30 -24.80
C GLN A 303 6.97 -3.96 -26.11
N PRO A 304 7.06 -3.18 -27.22
CA PRO A 304 6.61 -1.79 -27.35
C PRO A 304 5.09 -1.67 -27.31
N SER A 305 4.59 -0.49 -26.92
CA SER A 305 3.13 -0.21 -27.01
C SER A 305 2.66 -0.37 -28.45
N PRO A 306 1.64 -1.17 -28.71
CA PRO A 306 1.12 -1.36 -30.04
C PRO A 306 0.35 -0.10 -30.50
N GLN A 307 0.50 0.30 -31.74
CA GLN A 307 -0.35 1.34 -32.33
C GLN A 307 -1.71 0.71 -32.70
N ILE A 308 -2.76 1.03 -31.96
CA ILE A 308 -4.10 0.49 -32.11
C ILE A 308 -5.09 1.65 -32.28
N GLY A 309 -6.13 1.43 -33.12
CA GLY A 309 -7.25 2.37 -33.20
C GLY A 309 -8.16 2.31 -31.98
N HIS A 310 -9.27 3.07 -32.01
CA HIS A 310 -10.20 3.22 -30.88
C HIS A 310 -11.37 2.21 -30.90
N ASP A 311 -11.23 1.09 -31.60
CA ASP A 311 -12.19 0.00 -31.58
C ASP A 311 -11.99 -0.84 -30.30
N PRO A 312 -12.96 -0.87 -29.35
CA PRO A 312 -12.81 -1.56 -28.09
C PRO A 312 -12.50 -3.06 -28.21
N GLU A 313 -13.13 -3.73 -29.21
CA GLU A 313 -12.92 -5.16 -29.42
C GLU A 313 -11.49 -5.45 -29.87
N LYS A 314 -10.95 -4.65 -30.79
CA LYS A 314 -9.56 -4.78 -31.24
C LYS A 314 -8.55 -4.44 -30.16
N VAL A 315 -8.82 -3.40 -29.37
CA VAL A 315 -7.96 -3.03 -28.22
C VAL A 315 -7.91 -4.17 -27.21
N TYR A 316 -9.06 -4.77 -26.91
CA TYR A 316 -9.12 -5.95 -26.03
C TYR A 316 -8.37 -7.16 -26.61
N GLU A 317 -8.57 -7.50 -27.88
CA GLU A 317 -7.88 -8.62 -28.51
C GLU A 317 -6.34 -8.45 -28.46
N VAL A 318 -5.86 -7.28 -28.81
CA VAL A 318 -4.42 -6.97 -28.77
C VAL A 318 -3.88 -6.98 -27.35
N ALA A 319 -4.65 -6.47 -26.37
CA ALA A 319 -4.29 -6.52 -24.96
C ALA A 319 -4.18 -7.98 -24.49
N ARG A 320 -5.20 -8.80 -24.74
CA ARG A 320 -5.24 -10.22 -24.36
C ARG A 320 -4.08 -11.02 -24.97
N ASP A 321 -3.94 -10.94 -26.29
CA ASP A 321 -2.96 -11.75 -27.00
C ASP A 321 -1.53 -11.26 -26.75
N GLY A 322 -1.37 -9.94 -26.61
CA GLY A 322 -0.09 -9.30 -26.31
C GLY A 322 0.43 -9.71 -24.94
N ILE A 323 -0.40 -9.58 -23.89
CA ILE A 323 0.02 -9.88 -22.51
C ILE A 323 0.23 -11.38 -22.29
N ALA A 324 -0.55 -12.21 -22.99
CA ALA A 324 -0.36 -13.65 -22.97
C ALA A 324 0.99 -14.05 -23.58
N LYS A 325 1.36 -13.44 -24.71
CA LYS A 325 2.62 -13.70 -25.40
C LYS A 325 3.83 -13.16 -24.64
N GLN A 326 3.71 -11.95 -24.05
CA GLN A 326 4.83 -11.26 -23.40
C GLN A 326 5.15 -11.87 -22.04
N ASP A 327 4.15 -12.14 -21.21
CA ASP A 327 4.32 -12.47 -19.80
C ASP A 327 3.53 -13.71 -19.33
N GLN A 328 2.92 -14.47 -20.24
CA GLN A 328 2.11 -15.67 -19.91
C GLN A 328 0.98 -15.34 -18.91
N LEU A 329 0.34 -14.18 -19.10
CA LEU A 329 -0.81 -13.76 -18.32
C LEU A 329 -2.09 -13.96 -19.13
N ALA A 330 -3.16 -14.34 -18.44
CA ALA A 330 -4.50 -14.48 -19.02
C ALA A 330 -5.33 -13.24 -18.68
N PHE A 331 -5.80 -12.55 -19.71
CA PHE A 331 -6.73 -11.43 -19.60
C PHE A 331 -8.09 -11.91 -20.06
N LEU A 332 -9.04 -12.05 -19.12
CA LEU A 332 -10.34 -12.65 -19.37
C LEU A 332 -11.27 -11.72 -20.14
N LYS A 333 -12.52 -12.18 -20.41
CA LYS A 333 -13.48 -11.38 -21.16
C LYS A 333 -13.87 -10.11 -20.41
N PRO A 334 -13.97 -8.97 -21.12
CA PRO A 334 -14.22 -7.69 -20.48
C PRO A 334 -15.68 -7.49 -20.10
N MET A 335 -15.90 -6.64 -19.12
CA MET A 335 -17.21 -6.06 -18.80
C MET A 335 -17.65 -5.06 -19.88
N ALA A 336 -18.92 -4.63 -19.85
CA ALA A 336 -19.46 -3.77 -20.90
C ALA A 336 -19.01 -2.31 -20.78
N TYR A 337 -18.75 -1.83 -19.55
CA TYR A 337 -18.41 -0.44 -19.32
C TYR A 337 -16.97 -0.07 -19.76
N GLN A 338 -16.81 1.21 -20.05
CA GLN A 338 -15.53 1.83 -20.28
C GLN A 338 -15.15 2.69 -19.06
N ASN A 339 -13.93 2.59 -18.61
CA ASN A 339 -13.38 3.49 -17.60
C ASN A 339 -12.19 4.24 -18.20
N THR A 340 -12.49 5.14 -19.14
CA THR A 340 -11.47 5.90 -19.85
C THR A 340 -10.90 7.04 -19.00
N TYR A 341 -9.69 7.46 -19.30
CA TYR A 341 -9.24 8.78 -18.87
C TYR A 341 -10.16 9.85 -19.45
N ALA A 342 -10.34 10.91 -18.69
CA ALA A 342 -11.12 12.08 -19.08
C ALA A 342 -10.46 13.35 -18.55
N ILE A 343 -10.73 14.47 -19.20
CA ILE A 343 -10.41 15.79 -18.66
C ILE A 343 -11.67 16.41 -18.09
N ALA A 344 -11.63 16.74 -16.82
CA ALA A 344 -12.76 17.36 -16.11
C ALA A 344 -12.45 18.79 -15.69
N VAL A 345 -13.48 19.63 -15.77
CA VAL A 345 -13.47 21.03 -15.33
C VAL A 345 -14.75 21.33 -14.53
N PRO A 346 -14.74 22.26 -13.56
CA PRO A 346 -15.98 22.72 -12.93
C PRO A 346 -16.96 23.24 -13.98
N LYS A 347 -18.24 22.87 -13.89
CA LYS A 347 -19.26 23.34 -14.85
C LYS A 347 -19.31 24.85 -14.97
N LYS A 348 -19.09 25.57 -13.85
CA LYS A 348 -18.99 27.02 -13.84
C LYS A 348 -17.88 27.54 -14.76
N ILE A 349 -16.70 26.92 -14.71
CA ILE A 349 -15.56 27.27 -15.57
C ILE A 349 -15.87 26.90 -17.02
N ALA A 350 -16.45 25.72 -17.26
CA ALA A 350 -16.87 25.33 -18.61
C ALA A 350 -17.83 26.34 -19.25
N GLN A 351 -18.81 26.82 -18.47
CA GLN A 351 -19.77 27.83 -18.93
C GLN A 351 -19.12 29.20 -19.14
N GLU A 352 -18.28 29.65 -18.22
CA GLU A 352 -17.58 30.93 -18.27
C GLU A 352 -16.69 31.07 -19.51
N TYR A 353 -15.97 30.03 -19.86
CA TYR A 353 -15.04 30.02 -20.99
C TYR A 353 -15.57 29.33 -22.25
N GLY A 354 -16.80 28.80 -22.20
CA GLY A 354 -17.42 28.11 -23.33
C GLY A 354 -16.72 26.81 -23.71
N LEU A 355 -16.20 26.07 -22.71
CA LEU A 355 -15.45 24.82 -22.92
C LEU A 355 -16.44 23.67 -23.11
N LYS A 356 -16.25 22.88 -24.16
CA LYS A 356 -17.02 21.66 -24.45
C LYS A 356 -16.10 20.49 -24.78
N THR A 357 -15.01 20.74 -25.50
CA THR A 357 -14.06 19.75 -25.96
C THR A 357 -12.69 20.00 -25.34
N ILE A 358 -11.82 19.00 -25.40
CA ILE A 358 -10.42 19.14 -24.95
C ILE A 358 -9.70 20.18 -25.81
N SER A 359 -9.99 20.27 -27.11
CA SER A 359 -9.44 21.29 -28.00
C SER A 359 -9.77 22.73 -27.53
N ASP A 360 -10.90 22.93 -26.86
CA ASP A 360 -11.27 24.25 -26.36
C ASP A 360 -10.32 24.78 -25.27
N LEU A 361 -9.62 23.91 -24.57
CA LEU A 361 -8.62 24.29 -23.55
C LEU A 361 -7.50 25.16 -24.11
N LYS A 362 -7.25 25.09 -25.42
CA LYS A 362 -6.27 25.94 -26.08
C LYS A 362 -6.55 27.44 -25.91
N LYS A 363 -7.82 27.81 -25.75
CA LYS A 363 -8.25 29.20 -25.55
C LYS A 363 -7.85 29.77 -24.19
N VAL A 364 -7.63 28.87 -23.20
CA VAL A 364 -7.48 29.22 -21.78
C VAL A 364 -6.25 28.61 -21.12
N GLU A 365 -5.37 27.92 -21.87
CA GLU A 365 -4.22 27.17 -21.31
C GLU A 365 -3.26 28.05 -20.47
N GLY A 366 -3.11 29.32 -20.78
CA GLY A 366 -2.29 30.27 -20.03
C GLY A 366 -3.00 30.91 -18.82
N GLN A 367 -4.30 30.67 -18.64
CA GLN A 367 -5.13 31.30 -17.60
C GLN A 367 -5.55 30.30 -16.50
N LEU A 368 -5.71 29.04 -16.87
CA LEU A 368 -6.14 27.96 -15.99
C LEU A 368 -4.99 27.06 -15.58
N LYS A 369 -5.05 26.57 -14.35
CA LYS A 369 -4.06 25.65 -13.80
C LYS A 369 -4.64 24.24 -13.80
N ALA A 370 -3.85 23.30 -14.29
CA ALA A 370 -4.20 21.88 -14.26
C ALA A 370 -3.55 21.17 -13.05
N GLY A 371 -4.29 20.24 -12.46
CA GLY A 371 -3.77 19.33 -11.44
C GLY A 371 -3.96 17.91 -11.93
N PHE A 372 -2.87 17.20 -12.22
CA PHE A 372 -2.90 15.85 -12.76
C PHE A 372 -2.27 14.86 -11.81
N THR A 373 -2.71 13.59 -11.89
CA THR A 373 -1.99 12.51 -11.24
C THR A 373 -0.61 12.34 -11.87
N LEU A 374 0.36 11.86 -11.09
CA LEU A 374 1.70 11.63 -11.61
C LEU A 374 1.69 10.59 -12.75
N GLU A 375 0.82 9.56 -12.62
CA GLU A 375 0.65 8.54 -13.66
C GLU A 375 0.14 9.16 -14.96
N PHE A 376 -0.95 9.95 -14.90
CA PHE A 376 -1.49 10.64 -16.08
C PHE A 376 -0.49 11.61 -16.72
N ASN A 377 0.28 12.31 -15.89
CA ASN A 377 1.27 13.26 -16.37
C ASN A 377 2.38 12.62 -17.23
N ASP A 378 2.76 11.38 -16.91
CA ASP A 378 3.89 10.70 -17.54
C ASP A 378 3.50 9.79 -18.72
N ARG A 379 2.21 9.61 -18.99
CA ARG A 379 1.69 8.70 -20.03
C ARG A 379 1.56 9.37 -21.39
N GLU A 380 1.73 8.57 -22.46
CA GLU A 380 1.50 9.01 -23.85
C GLU A 380 0.00 9.23 -24.16
N ASP A 381 -0.87 8.46 -23.52
CA ASP A 381 -2.33 8.64 -23.49
C ASP A 381 -2.79 9.52 -22.29
N GLY A 382 -1.94 10.39 -21.82
CA GLY A 382 -2.18 11.35 -20.75
C GLY A 382 -1.72 12.75 -21.13
N ASN A 383 -1.02 13.43 -20.21
CA ASN A 383 -0.56 14.81 -20.45
C ASN A 383 0.42 14.93 -21.62
N LYS A 384 1.27 13.94 -21.88
CA LYS A 384 2.13 13.94 -23.07
C LYS A 384 1.31 13.90 -24.37
N GLY A 385 0.21 13.13 -24.37
CA GLY A 385 -0.73 13.11 -25.47
C GLY A 385 -1.49 14.44 -25.63
N LEU A 386 -1.88 15.08 -24.52
CA LEU A 386 -2.44 16.44 -24.58
C LEU A 386 -1.47 17.42 -25.25
N GLN A 387 -0.17 17.26 -25.00
CA GLN A 387 0.86 18.09 -25.65
C GLN A 387 1.05 17.74 -27.13
N SER A 388 1.18 16.45 -27.47
CA SER A 388 1.52 16.01 -28.83
C SER A 388 0.33 16.01 -29.79
N VAL A 389 -0.87 15.61 -29.35
CA VAL A 389 -2.09 15.52 -30.18
C VAL A 389 -2.85 16.83 -30.18
N TYR A 390 -3.13 17.39 -29.00
CA TYR A 390 -3.89 18.62 -28.86
C TYR A 390 -3.05 19.89 -28.92
N GLY A 391 -1.73 19.78 -28.86
CA GLY A 391 -0.81 20.91 -28.82
C GLY A 391 -0.96 21.78 -27.57
N LEU A 392 -1.51 21.23 -26.49
CA LEU A 392 -1.75 21.94 -25.23
C LEU A 392 -0.47 22.05 -24.41
N ASN A 393 -0.24 23.21 -23.80
CA ASN A 393 0.87 23.45 -22.90
C ASN A 393 0.32 24.03 -21.58
N LEU A 394 -0.31 23.15 -20.81
CA LEU A 394 -1.00 23.52 -19.56
C LEU A 394 0.01 23.79 -18.43
N ASN A 395 -0.35 24.69 -17.50
CA ASN A 395 0.39 24.86 -16.25
C ASN A 395 -0.01 23.74 -15.29
N VAL A 396 0.78 22.68 -15.24
CA VAL A 396 0.47 21.44 -14.52
C VAL A 396 1.15 21.38 -13.16
N ALA A 397 0.36 21.07 -12.12
CA ALA A 397 0.84 20.60 -10.83
C ALA A 397 0.51 19.10 -10.68
N THR A 398 1.49 18.27 -10.35
CA THR A 398 1.24 16.84 -10.08
C THR A 398 0.81 16.60 -8.63
N MET A 399 -0.12 15.67 -8.43
CA MET A 399 -0.64 15.35 -7.10
C MET A 399 -1.17 13.93 -7.02
N GLU A 400 -1.38 13.44 -5.81
CA GLU A 400 -2.03 12.13 -5.59
C GLU A 400 -3.52 12.18 -5.97
N PRO A 401 -4.08 11.04 -6.47
CA PRO A 401 -5.46 10.99 -6.97
C PRO A 401 -6.50 11.54 -6.01
N ALA A 402 -6.38 11.23 -4.71
CA ALA A 402 -7.31 11.69 -3.68
C ALA A 402 -7.29 13.22 -3.46
N LEU A 403 -6.20 13.89 -3.82
CA LEU A 403 -6.03 15.33 -3.58
C LEU A 403 -6.53 16.20 -4.74
N ARG A 404 -6.60 15.67 -5.97
CA ARG A 404 -6.98 16.46 -7.16
C ARG A 404 -8.38 17.08 -7.06
N TYR A 405 -9.33 16.33 -6.54
CA TYR A 405 -10.70 16.83 -6.38
C TYR A 405 -10.86 17.84 -5.22
N GLN A 406 -10.00 17.76 -4.20
CA GLN A 406 -9.93 18.79 -3.16
C GLN A 406 -9.37 20.10 -3.74
N ALA A 407 -8.32 19.98 -4.57
CA ALA A 407 -7.72 21.14 -5.22
C ALA A 407 -8.66 21.82 -6.23
N ILE A 408 -9.55 21.04 -6.91
CA ILE A 408 -10.66 21.58 -7.71
C ILE A 408 -11.64 22.35 -6.82
N GLN A 409 -12.04 21.75 -5.69
CA GLN A 409 -13.03 22.35 -4.79
C GLN A 409 -12.52 23.64 -4.13
N SER A 410 -11.24 23.69 -3.75
CA SER A 410 -10.61 24.90 -3.20
C SER A 410 -10.33 25.97 -4.26
N GLY A 411 -10.40 25.63 -5.55
CA GLY A 411 -10.08 26.54 -6.64
C GLY A 411 -8.56 26.67 -6.94
N ASP A 412 -7.75 25.83 -6.30
CA ASP A 412 -6.28 25.83 -6.53
C ASP A 412 -5.91 25.34 -7.94
N ILE A 413 -6.79 24.53 -8.54
CA ILE A 413 -6.74 24.09 -9.93
C ILE A 413 -8.12 24.20 -10.57
N GLN A 414 -8.18 24.28 -11.90
CA GLN A 414 -9.43 24.39 -12.67
C GLN A 414 -9.61 23.28 -13.69
N ILE A 415 -8.55 22.52 -13.95
CA ILE A 415 -8.53 21.39 -14.90
C ILE A 415 -7.97 20.19 -14.14
N THR A 416 -8.56 19.02 -14.29
CA THR A 416 -8.02 17.79 -13.72
C THR A 416 -8.19 16.61 -14.67
N ASP A 417 -7.29 15.62 -14.57
CA ASP A 417 -7.56 14.30 -15.08
C ASP A 417 -8.64 13.63 -14.21
N ALA A 418 -9.44 12.80 -14.79
CA ALA A 418 -10.49 12.03 -14.13
C ALA A 418 -10.62 10.67 -14.81
N TYR A 419 -11.34 9.77 -14.20
CA TYR A 419 -11.86 8.58 -14.88
C TYR A 419 -13.34 8.78 -15.18
N SER A 420 -13.81 8.29 -16.31
CA SER A 420 -15.20 8.50 -16.75
C SER A 420 -16.25 7.99 -15.77
N THR A 421 -15.92 7.04 -14.92
CA THR A 421 -16.79 6.46 -13.87
C THR A 421 -16.58 7.06 -12.49
N ASP A 422 -15.74 8.10 -12.33
CA ASP A 422 -15.46 8.73 -11.03
C ASP A 422 -16.73 9.38 -10.44
N ALA A 423 -17.10 8.97 -9.24
CA ALA A 423 -18.25 9.51 -8.50
C ALA A 423 -18.13 11.01 -8.19
N GLU A 424 -16.89 11.48 -8.11
CA GLU A 424 -16.54 12.87 -7.84
C GLU A 424 -16.99 13.83 -8.93
N ILE A 425 -17.16 13.37 -10.17
CA ILE A 425 -17.65 14.17 -11.28
C ILE A 425 -19.04 14.75 -10.92
N ALA A 426 -19.94 13.88 -10.46
CA ALA A 426 -21.26 14.32 -10.01
C ALA A 426 -21.18 15.10 -8.69
N ARG A 427 -20.38 14.65 -7.74
CA ARG A 427 -20.24 15.22 -6.40
C ARG A 427 -19.76 16.68 -6.41
N TYR A 428 -18.83 17.02 -7.30
CA TYR A 428 -18.21 18.35 -7.38
C TYR A 428 -18.71 19.19 -8.56
N ASP A 429 -19.83 18.78 -9.17
CA ASP A 429 -20.45 19.47 -10.30
C ASP A 429 -19.46 19.75 -11.44
N LEU A 430 -18.71 18.68 -11.79
CA LEU A 430 -17.74 18.73 -12.87
C LEU A 430 -18.41 18.39 -14.22
N MET A 431 -17.77 18.84 -15.28
CA MET A 431 -18.08 18.48 -16.65
C MET A 431 -16.87 17.81 -17.26
N ILE A 432 -17.07 16.63 -17.85
CA ILE A 432 -16.08 15.98 -18.70
C ILE A 432 -16.08 16.68 -20.04
N LEU A 433 -14.88 17.05 -20.52
CA LEU A 433 -14.69 17.59 -21.86
C LEU A 433 -14.64 16.43 -22.86
N GLU A 434 -15.27 16.64 -24.03
CA GLU A 434 -15.27 15.68 -25.11
C GLU A 434 -13.85 15.50 -25.67
N ASP A 435 -13.41 14.27 -25.86
CA ASP A 435 -12.13 13.92 -26.50
C ASP A 435 -12.29 13.95 -28.03
N ASP A 436 -12.34 15.14 -28.59
CA ASP A 436 -12.64 15.40 -30.00
C ASP A 436 -11.53 15.01 -30.98
N GLN A 437 -10.32 14.67 -30.47
CA GLN A 437 -9.22 14.11 -31.30
C GLN A 437 -8.90 12.66 -30.96
N HIS A 438 -9.75 12.01 -30.13
CA HIS A 438 -9.63 10.60 -29.81
C HIS A 438 -8.25 10.22 -29.24
N LEU A 439 -7.78 10.95 -28.21
CA LEU A 439 -6.53 10.66 -27.53
C LEU A 439 -6.63 9.40 -26.69
N PHE A 440 -7.76 9.25 -25.97
CA PHE A 440 -7.89 8.19 -24.99
C PHE A 440 -8.34 6.87 -25.66
N PRO A 441 -7.58 5.78 -25.50
CA PRO A 441 -8.01 4.48 -25.99
C PRO A 441 -9.19 3.93 -25.15
N PRO A 442 -9.89 2.92 -25.64
CA PRO A 442 -10.89 2.21 -24.85
C PRO A 442 -10.29 1.49 -23.64
N TYR A 443 -10.95 1.61 -22.49
CA TYR A 443 -10.55 1.00 -21.23
C TYR A 443 -11.65 0.07 -20.69
N GLN A 444 -11.75 -1.14 -21.23
CA GLN A 444 -12.66 -2.15 -20.71
C GLN A 444 -12.00 -2.95 -19.59
N GLY A 445 -12.68 -3.05 -18.44
CA GLY A 445 -12.18 -3.78 -17.28
C GLY A 445 -12.37 -5.30 -17.42
N ALA A 446 -11.34 -6.06 -17.05
CA ALA A 446 -11.40 -7.52 -17.01
C ALA A 446 -10.45 -8.09 -15.94
N PRO A 447 -10.67 -9.35 -15.47
CA PRO A 447 -9.73 -10.03 -14.59
C PRO A 447 -8.41 -10.33 -15.33
N LEU A 448 -7.28 -9.97 -14.70
CA LEU A 448 -5.94 -10.34 -15.14
C LEU A 448 -5.29 -11.27 -14.13
N MET A 449 -4.72 -12.39 -14.61
CA MET A 449 -4.10 -13.43 -13.79
C MET A 449 -3.00 -14.17 -14.53
N LYS A 450 -2.24 -15.03 -13.85
CA LYS A 450 -1.31 -15.94 -14.54
C LYS A 450 -2.06 -17.01 -15.34
N ALA A 451 -1.60 -17.34 -16.55
CA ALA A 451 -2.15 -18.42 -17.34
C ALA A 451 -2.07 -19.77 -16.59
N GLU A 452 -1.00 -20.01 -15.85
CA GLU A 452 -0.80 -21.19 -15.00
C GLU A 452 -1.96 -21.40 -13.99
N LEU A 453 -2.54 -20.32 -13.46
CA LEU A 453 -3.68 -20.40 -12.54
C LEU A 453 -4.91 -21.00 -13.24
N LEU A 454 -5.19 -20.62 -14.51
CA LEU A 454 -6.28 -21.18 -15.29
C LEU A 454 -6.00 -22.62 -15.76
N GLU A 455 -4.73 -22.96 -16.00
CA GLU A 455 -4.37 -24.36 -16.30
C GLU A 455 -4.64 -25.27 -15.10
N LYS A 456 -4.37 -24.78 -13.89
CA LYS A 456 -4.62 -25.49 -12.63
C LYS A 456 -6.10 -25.49 -12.23
N HIS A 457 -6.82 -24.40 -12.50
CA HIS A 457 -8.20 -24.14 -12.13
C HIS A 457 -9.01 -23.62 -13.32
N PRO A 458 -9.32 -24.49 -14.32
CA PRO A 458 -10.04 -24.06 -15.53
C PRO A 458 -11.46 -23.54 -15.25
N GLU A 459 -12.06 -23.93 -14.12
CA GLU A 459 -13.37 -23.43 -13.68
C GLU A 459 -13.40 -21.93 -13.42
N LEU A 460 -12.26 -21.31 -13.05
CA LEU A 460 -12.17 -19.88 -12.78
C LEU A 460 -12.53 -19.03 -14.01
N GLU A 461 -12.19 -19.50 -15.21
CA GLU A 461 -12.55 -18.77 -16.44
C GLU A 461 -14.06 -18.65 -16.57
N ALA A 462 -14.79 -19.76 -16.42
CA ALA A 462 -16.24 -19.76 -16.53
C ALA A 462 -16.91 -18.96 -15.41
N VAL A 463 -16.36 -19.02 -14.19
CA VAL A 463 -16.86 -18.31 -13.02
C VAL A 463 -16.72 -16.81 -13.17
N LEU A 464 -15.54 -16.32 -13.51
CA LEU A 464 -15.26 -14.89 -13.65
C LEU A 464 -15.87 -14.27 -14.91
N ASN A 465 -15.96 -15.03 -15.99
CA ASN A 465 -16.64 -14.61 -17.22
C ASN A 465 -18.17 -14.46 -17.07
N LYS A 466 -18.77 -14.79 -15.92
CA LYS A 466 -20.16 -14.39 -15.61
C LYS A 466 -20.34 -12.87 -15.62
N LEU A 467 -19.27 -12.10 -15.40
CA LEU A 467 -19.27 -10.63 -15.48
C LEU A 467 -19.05 -10.10 -16.90
N ALA A 468 -18.65 -10.96 -17.85
CA ALA A 468 -18.39 -10.55 -19.23
C ALA A 468 -19.63 -9.91 -19.87
N GLY A 469 -19.46 -8.71 -20.44
CA GLY A 469 -20.53 -7.94 -21.04
C GLY A 469 -21.61 -7.46 -20.07
N LYS A 470 -21.41 -7.64 -18.76
CA LYS A 470 -22.23 -7.07 -17.68
C LYS A 470 -21.65 -5.73 -17.22
N ILE A 471 -22.37 -5.06 -16.37
CA ILE A 471 -22.01 -3.76 -15.77
C ILE A 471 -21.92 -2.66 -16.83
N THR A 472 -22.90 -1.80 -16.86
CA THR A 472 -22.90 -0.57 -17.68
C THR A 472 -22.13 0.55 -16.97
N GLU A 473 -21.72 1.58 -17.71
CA GLU A 473 -21.06 2.76 -17.15
C GLU A 473 -21.89 3.41 -16.05
N SER A 474 -23.21 3.53 -16.26
CA SER A 474 -24.13 4.09 -15.25
C SER A 474 -24.19 3.25 -13.99
N GLN A 475 -24.22 1.91 -14.11
CA GLN A 475 -24.20 1.01 -12.95
C GLN A 475 -22.88 1.11 -12.19
N MET A 476 -21.74 1.14 -12.90
CA MET A 476 -20.45 1.29 -12.25
C MET A 476 -20.30 2.65 -11.55
N SER A 477 -20.72 3.74 -12.21
CA SER A 477 -20.69 5.08 -11.59
C SER A 477 -21.58 5.16 -10.34
N GLN A 478 -22.74 4.48 -10.36
CA GLN A 478 -23.61 4.41 -9.19
C GLN A 478 -22.98 3.63 -8.04
N MET A 479 -22.40 2.46 -8.32
CA MET A 479 -21.69 1.66 -7.33
C MET A 479 -20.49 2.44 -6.74
N ASN A 480 -19.73 3.13 -7.60
CA ASN A 480 -18.64 4.00 -7.16
C ASN A 480 -19.14 5.11 -6.23
N TYR A 481 -20.31 5.69 -6.52
CA TYR A 481 -20.93 6.71 -5.66
C TYR A 481 -21.34 6.15 -4.29
N GLN A 482 -21.98 4.98 -4.27
CA GLN A 482 -22.38 4.31 -3.02
C GLN A 482 -21.16 4.04 -2.12
N VAL A 483 -20.06 3.52 -2.69
CA VAL A 483 -18.86 3.22 -1.91
C VAL A 483 -18.05 4.47 -1.58
N GLY A 484 -17.79 5.32 -2.57
CA GLY A 484 -16.88 6.47 -2.44
C GLY A 484 -17.49 7.68 -1.74
N VAL A 485 -18.80 7.91 -1.88
CA VAL A 485 -19.50 9.10 -1.37
C VAL A 485 -20.43 8.78 -0.20
N GLU A 486 -21.25 7.73 -0.33
CA GLU A 486 -22.18 7.32 0.72
C GLU A 486 -21.49 6.47 1.81
N GLY A 487 -20.32 5.91 1.53
CA GLY A 487 -19.52 5.16 2.49
C GLY A 487 -19.99 3.72 2.71
N GLN A 488 -20.81 3.18 1.79
CA GLN A 488 -21.24 1.79 1.86
C GLN A 488 -20.06 0.83 1.71
N SER A 489 -20.18 -0.38 2.21
CA SER A 489 -19.17 -1.43 2.04
C SER A 489 -19.10 -1.86 0.57
N ALA A 490 -17.89 -1.93 0.01
CA ALA A 490 -17.71 -2.43 -1.36
C ALA A 490 -18.16 -3.89 -1.51
N GLU A 491 -18.07 -4.70 -0.45
CA GLU A 491 -18.56 -6.08 -0.44
C GLU A 491 -20.11 -6.12 -0.51
N GLU A 492 -20.78 -5.26 0.26
CA GLU A 492 -22.25 -5.16 0.23
C GLU A 492 -22.75 -4.70 -1.14
N VAL A 493 -22.15 -3.63 -1.68
CA VAL A 493 -22.52 -3.09 -3.00
C VAL A 493 -22.27 -4.13 -4.10
N ALA A 494 -21.15 -4.84 -4.06
CA ALA A 494 -20.86 -5.93 -4.99
C ALA A 494 -21.88 -7.08 -4.89
N HIS A 495 -22.21 -7.48 -3.66
CA HIS A 495 -23.16 -8.55 -3.40
C HIS A 495 -24.58 -8.18 -3.87
N GLU A 496 -25.05 -6.99 -3.56
CA GLU A 496 -26.38 -6.51 -4.01
C GLU A 496 -26.47 -6.47 -5.54
N PHE A 497 -25.45 -5.95 -6.20
CA PHE A 497 -25.41 -5.90 -7.65
C PHE A 497 -25.47 -7.31 -8.26
N LEU A 498 -24.67 -8.26 -7.77
CA LEU A 498 -24.62 -9.63 -8.28
C LEU A 498 -25.94 -10.36 -8.06
N LEU A 499 -26.63 -10.10 -6.95
CA LEU A 499 -27.98 -10.64 -6.70
C LEU A 499 -29.03 -10.03 -7.65
N GLN A 500 -29.01 -8.72 -7.86
CA GLN A 500 -29.94 -8.03 -8.77
C GLN A 500 -29.81 -8.50 -10.20
N GLU A 501 -28.59 -8.76 -10.67
CA GLU A 501 -28.31 -9.29 -12.00
C GLU A 501 -28.54 -10.81 -12.11
N GLY A 502 -28.89 -11.49 -11.01
CA GLY A 502 -29.10 -12.95 -10.97
C GLY A 502 -27.83 -13.76 -11.23
N ILE A 503 -26.66 -13.18 -10.93
CA ILE A 503 -25.34 -13.80 -11.11
C ILE A 503 -24.98 -14.66 -9.89
N LEU A 504 -25.34 -14.18 -8.69
CA LEU A 504 -25.33 -14.96 -7.46
C LEU A 504 -26.71 -15.57 -7.19
N LYS A 505 -26.72 -16.70 -6.50
CA LYS A 505 -27.95 -17.32 -5.98
C LYS A 505 -28.35 -16.65 -4.67
N GLN A 506 -29.68 -16.57 -4.43
CA GLN A 506 -30.24 -16.08 -3.15
C GLN A 506 -29.87 -16.99 -2.00
#